data_762253091c0ca77c55fd80da1aa0ebae
#
_entry.id   762253091c0ca77c55fd80da1aa0ebae
#
_cell.length_a   1.000
_cell.length_b   1.000
_cell.length_c   1.000
_cell.angle_alpha   90.00
_cell.angle_beta   90.00
_cell.angle_gamma   90.00
#
_symmetry.space_group_name_H-M   'P 1'
#
loop_
_entity.id
_entity.type
_entity.pdbx_description
1 polymer ?
#
loop_
_entity_poly.entity_id
_entity_poly.type
_entity_poly.pdbx_seq_one_letter_code
_entity_poly.pdbx_strand_id
1 'polypeptide(L)'
;ELCFQSIDALPEGFTCPEGREKPWGTNHAVLMAKDVVNEPFCVINCDDFYNRDAFQVIGKFLSELPEGSKNAYAMVGFRVGNTLSENGTVARGICSTDEAGNLTTVVERTEIMRVNGPVCYKDEQGEWQAVEDNTPVSMNMWGFTPDYFVHSEEYFKEFLSDPKNMENLKAEFFIP
;
A
#
# COMPACT_ATOMS: atom_id res chain seq x y z
N GLU A 1 -11.69 -16.33 7.53
CA GLU A 1 -10.68 -16.73 8.53
C GLU A 1 -10.05 -15.49 9.14
N LEU A 2 -9.60 -15.54 10.41
CA LEU A 2 -8.93 -14.44 11.09
C LEU A 2 -7.43 -14.73 11.19
N CYS A 3 -6.60 -13.82 10.67
CA CYS A 3 -5.15 -13.86 10.80
C CYS A 3 -4.73 -12.70 11.72
N PHE A 4 -3.93 -13.00 12.73
CA PHE A 4 -3.53 -12.01 13.71
C PHE A 4 -2.09 -11.57 13.48
N GLN A 5 -1.87 -10.26 13.42
CA GLN A 5 -0.55 -9.67 13.38
C GLN A 5 0.01 -9.58 14.83
N SER A 6 1.14 -10.27 15.07
CA SER A 6 1.91 -10.11 16.31
C SER A 6 3.25 -9.44 16.01
N ILE A 7 3.73 -8.58 16.90
CA ILE A 7 5.08 -7.97 16.79
C ILE A 7 6.20 -9.02 16.86
N ASP A 8 5.92 -10.19 17.44
CA ASP A 8 6.86 -11.29 17.56
C ASP A 8 6.79 -12.30 16.41
N ALA A 9 5.84 -12.12 15.47
CA ALA A 9 5.73 -12.94 14.26
C ALA A 9 6.81 -12.54 13.24
N LEU A 10 8.06 -12.89 13.52
CA LEU A 10 9.23 -12.53 12.73
C LEU A 10 9.82 -13.75 12.04
N PRO A 11 10.51 -13.55 10.90
CA PRO A 11 11.29 -14.62 10.27
C PRO A 11 12.38 -15.16 11.19
N GLU A 12 12.82 -16.40 10.94
CA GLU A 12 13.91 -17.02 11.68
C GLU A 12 15.17 -16.15 11.67
N GLY A 13 15.79 -15.99 12.82
CA GLY A 13 17.01 -15.19 13.04
C GLY A 13 16.73 -13.74 13.47
N PHE A 14 15.48 -13.30 13.51
CA PHE A 14 15.12 -11.98 14.01
C PHE A 14 14.39 -12.05 15.35
N THR A 15 14.60 -11.03 16.16
CA THR A 15 13.95 -10.89 17.47
C THR A 15 13.37 -9.49 17.61
N CYS A 16 12.17 -9.40 18.16
CA CYS A 16 11.54 -8.09 18.37
C CYS A 16 12.38 -7.23 19.31
N PRO A 17 12.70 -5.98 18.94
CA PRO A 17 13.44 -5.08 19.82
C PRO A 17 12.71 -4.82 21.12
N GLU A 18 13.44 -4.72 22.21
CA GLU A 18 12.91 -4.37 23.51
C GLU A 18 12.21 -3.01 23.47
N GLY A 19 11.01 -2.94 24.02
CA GLY A 19 10.20 -1.72 24.06
C GLY A 19 9.40 -1.42 22.79
N ARG A 20 9.45 -2.29 21.76
CA ARG A 20 8.59 -2.12 20.59
C ARG A 20 7.16 -2.53 20.92
N GLU A 21 6.23 -1.61 20.72
CA GLU A 21 4.78 -1.83 20.85
C GLU A 21 4.05 -1.70 19.49
N LYS A 22 4.65 -0.96 18.55
CA LYS A 22 4.05 -0.68 17.24
C LYS A 22 4.13 -1.92 16.33
N PRO A 23 3.02 -2.32 15.67
CA PRO A 23 3.04 -3.34 14.62
C PRO A 23 4.03 -2.98 13.49
N TRP A 24 4.50 -3.99 12.75
CA TRP A 24 5.52 -3.83 11.71
C TRP A 24 4.98 -3.22 10.40
N GLY A 25 3.74 -2.78 10.35
CA GLY A 25 3.15 -2.12 9.20
C GLY A 25 2.22 -3.03 8.40
N THR A 26 1.65 -2.46 7.33
CA THR A 26 0.56 -3.08 6.56
C THR A 26 1.02 -4.32 5.78
N ASN A 27 2.24 -4.31 5.24
CA ASN A 27 2.75 -5.47 4.51
C ASN A 27 3.00 -6.67 5.43
N HIS A 28 3.48 -6.45 6.65
CA HIS A 28 3.58 -7.52 7.64
C HIS A 28 2.20 -8.08 8.02
N ALA A 29 1.16 -7.25 8.10
CA ALA A 29 -0.19 -7.72 8.31
C ALA A 29 -0.68 -8.66 7.18
N VAL A 30 -0.37 -8.31 5.92
CA VAL A 30 -0.68 -9.18 4.77
C VAL A 30 0.07 -10.50 4.84
N LEU A 31 1.34 -10.50 5.26
CA LEU A 31 2.14 -11.73 5.43
C LEU A 31 1.52 -12.73 6.41
N MET A 32 0.74 -12.28 7.38
CA MET A 32 0.05 -13.20 8.30
C MET A 32 -1.00 -14.08 7.63
N ALA A 33 -1.41 -13.74 6.40
CA ALA A 33 -2.38 -14.51 5.63
C ALA A 33 -1.72 -15.54 4.69
N LYS A 34 -0.40 -15.64 4.63
CA LYS A 34 0.34 -16.46 3.67
C LYS A 34 -0.03 -17.94 3.66
N ASP A 35 -0.41 -18.49 4.81
CA ASP A 35 -0.71 -19.92 4.95
C ASP A 35 -2.18 -20.25 4.64
N VAL A 36 -3.02 -19.23 4.44
CA VAL A 36 -4.46 -19.41 4.20
C VAL A 36 -4.94 -18.88 2.85
N VAL A 37 -4.14 -18.05 2.18
CA VAL A 37 -4.48 -17.47 0.88
C VAL A 37 -3.66 -18.15 -0.23
N ASN A 38 -4.34 -18.92 -1.08
CA ASN A 38 -3.74 -19.76 -2.13
C ASN A 38 -4.12 -19.36 -3.55
N GLU A 39 -4.93 -18.33 -3.70
CA GLU A 39 -5.46 -17.83 -4.98
C GLU A 39 -5.24 -16.33 -5.11
N PRO A 40 -5.38 -15.74 -6.32
CA PRO A 40 -5.27 -14.31 -6.50
C PRO A 40 -6.20 -13.55 -5.53
N PHE A 41 -5.67 -12.53 -4.88
CA PHE A 41 -6.36 -11.85 -3.78
C PHE A 41 -6.26 -10.34 -3.87
N CYS A 42 -7.17 -9.65 -3.22
CA CYS A 42 -7.15 -8.19 -3.07
C CYS A 42 -6.93 -7.82 -1.61
N VAL A 43 -6.05 -6.84 -1.40
CA VAL A 43 -5.82 -6.20 -0.10
C VAL A 43 -6.51 -4.84 -0.10
N ILE A 44 -7.23 -4.55 0.98
CA ILE A 44 -7.89 -3.26 1.23
C ILE A 44 -7.71 -2.85 2.69
N ASN A 45 -7.81 -1.57 2.97
CA ASN A 45 -7.97 -1.07 4.33
C ASN A 45 -9.43 -1.26 4.76
N CYS A 46 -9.67 -1.62 6.01
CA CYS A 46 -11.02 -1.90 6.52
C CYS A 46 -11.83 -0.63 6.84
N ASP A 47 -11.19 0.51 6.91
CA ASP A 47 -11.74 1.81 7.26
C ASP A 47 -11.83 2.81 6.09
N ASP A 48 -11.44 2.39 4.89
CA ASP A 48 -11.57 3.17 3.65
C ASP A 48 -12.83 2.80 2.87
N PHE A 49 -13.41 3.78 2.17
CA PHE A 49 -14.51 3.59 1.24
C PHE A 49 -14.02 3.57 -0.21
N TYR A 50 -14.08 2.42 -0.86
CA TYR A 50 -13.51 2.21 -2.20
C TYR A 50 -14.51 2.33 -3.36
N ASN A 51 -15.81 2.46 -3.09
CA ASN A 51 -16.86 2.40 -4.10
C ASN A 51 -16.93 1.04 -4.85
N ARG A 52 -18.11 0.74 -5.41
CA ARG A 52 -18.40 -0.50 -6.12
C ARG A 52 -17.51 -0.72 -7.35
N ASP A 53 -17.26 0.33 -8.11
CA ASP A 53 -16.52 0.26 -9.38
C ASP A 53 -15.06 -0.21 -9.15
N ALA A 54 -14.44 0.21 -8.05
CA ALA A 54 -13.09 -0.23 -7.69
C ALA A 54 -13.03 -1.77 -7.48
N PHE A 55 -14.02 -2.33 -6.78
CA PHE A 55 -14.12 -3.79 -6.62
C PHE A 55 -14.39 -4.52 -7.93
N GLN A 56 -15.18 -3.93 -8.83
CA GLN A 56 -15.42 -4.52 -10.15
C GLN A 56 -14.14 -4.55 -10.99
N VAL A 57 -13.37 -3.47 -10.99
CA VAL A 57 -12.11 -3.36 -11.75
C VAL A 57 -11.09 -4.37 -11.26
N ILE A 58 -10.80 -4.38 -9.95
CA ILE A 58 -9.79 -5.30 -9.40
C ILE A 58 -10.26 -6.75 -9.46
N GLY A 59 -11.54 -7.01 -9.19
CA GLY A 59 -12.12 -8.34 -9.26
C GLY A 59 -12.09 -8.91 -10.69
N LYS A 60 -12.36 -8.08 -11.70
CA LYS A 60 -12.21 -8.47 -13.11
C LYS A 60 -10.76 -8.85 -13.42
N PHE A 61 -9.80 -7.99 -13.08
CA PHE A 61 -8.38 -8.27 -13.27
C PHE A 61 -7.99 -9.63 -12.66
N LEU A 62 -8.29 -9.84 -11.38
CA LEU A 62 -7.90 -11.06 -10.66
C LEU A 62 -8.58 -12.32 -11.22
N SER A 63 -9.86 -12.21 -11.63
CA SER A 63 -10.62 -13.35 -12.16
C SER A 63 -10.25 -13.73 -13.59
N GLU A 64 -9.68 -12.82 -14.37
CA GLU A 64 -9.24 -13.06 -15.75
C GLU A 64 -7.78 -13.57 -15.83
N LEU A 65 -7.07 -13.64 -14.70
CA LEU A 65 -5.71 -14.18 -14.67
C LEU A 65 -5.74 -15.67 -15.03
N PRO A 66 -4.86 -16.12 -15.94
CA PRO A 66 -4.67 -17.54 -16.20
C PRO A 66 -4.33 -18.32 -14.94
N GLU A 67 -4.77 -19.59 -14.86
CA GLU A 67 -4.40 -20.46 -13.75
C GLU A 67 -2.88 -20.57 -13.62
N GLY A 68 -2.37 -20.44 -12.38
CA GLY A 68 -0.94 -20.49 -12.10
C GLY A 68 -0.16 -19.22 -12.46
N SER A 69 -0.85 -18.11 -12.79
CA SER A 69 -0.20 -16.81 -13.00
C SER A 69 0.67 -16.42 -11.81
N LYS A 70 1.83 -15.83 -12.10
CA LYS A 70 2.79 -15.31 -11.14
C LYS A 70 3.21 -13.89 -11.51
N ASN A 71 3.62 -13.12 -10.51
CA ASN A 71 4.06 -11.74 -10.69
C ASN A 71 3.03 -10.86 -11.42
N ALA A 72 1.74 -11.19 -11.24
CA ALA A 72 0.63 -10.42 -11.80
C ALA A 72 0.02 -9.57 -10.67
N TYR A 73 0.47 -8.32 -10.59
CA TYR A 73 0.08 -7.39 -9.55
C TYR A 73 -0.62 -6.18 -10.17
N ALA A 74 -1.60 -5.66 -9.47
CA ALA A 74 -2.33 -4.47 -9.90
C ALA A 74 -2.67 -3.58 -8.70
N MET A 75 -2.83 -2.30 -8.96
CA MET A 75 -3.35 -1.33 -8.01
C MET A 75 -4.54 -0.63 -8.63
N VAL A 76 -5.58 -0.38 -7.86
CA VAL A 76 -6.65 0.52 -8.28
C VAL A 76 -6.20 1.96 -8.04
N GLY A 77 -5.95 2.69 -9.13
CA GLY A 77 -5.67 4.12 -9.08
C GLY A 77 -6.95 4.93 -8.95
N PHE A 78 -7.06 5.73 -7.91
CA PHE A 78 -8.17 6.65 -7.70
C PHE A 78 -7.80 8.05 -8.21
N ARG A 79 -8.77 8.79 -8.72
CA ARG A 79 -8.54 10.18 -9.10
C ARG A 79 -8.42 11.04 -7.86
N VAL A 80 -7.32 11.75 -7.67
CA VAL A 80 -7.05 12.52 -6.45
C VAL A 80 -8.19 13.47 -6.10
N GLY A 81 -8.78 14.14 -7.09
CA GLY A 81 -9.90 15.06 -6.89
C GLY A 81 -11.14 14.42 -6.24
N ASN A 82 -11.30 13.09 -6.33
CA ASN A 82 -12.41 12.34 -5.74
C ASN A 82 -12.08 11.76 -4.35
N THR A 83 -10.86 11.95 -3.87
CA THR A 83 -10.39 11.36 -2.60
C THR A 83 -10.10 12.40 -1.51
N LEU A 84 -10.48 13.64 -1.76
CA LEU A 84 -10.26 14.76 -0.84
C LEU A 84 -11.27 14.76 0.31
N SER A 85 -10.90 15.43 1.39
CA SER A 85 -11.78 15.69 2.54
C SER A 85 -12.20 17.16 2.56
N GLU A 86 -13.45 17.42 2.97
CA GLU A 86 -13.93 18.76 3.28
C GLU A 86 -13.39 19.30 4.61
N ASN A 87 -12.82 18.40 5.44
CA ASN A 87 -12.41 18.70 6.82
C ASN A 87 -10.88 18.81 7.00
N GLY A 88 -10.13 19.06 5.93
CA GLY A 88 -8.68 19.23 6.00
C GLY A 88 -7.91 18.47 4.93
N THR A 89 -6.61 18.32 5.15
CA THR A 89 -5.72 17.60 4.24
C THR A 89 -5.92 16.09 4.32
N VAL A 90 -5.60 15.39 3.23
CA VAL A 90 -5.54 13.93 3.19
C VAL A 90 -4.11 13.48 2.83
N ALA A 91 -3.75 12.25 3.22
CA ALA A 91 -2.52 11.60 2.78
C ALA A 91 -2.83 10.59 1.67
N ARG A 92 -2.05 10.62 0.56
CA ARG A 92 -2.21 9.69 -0.57
C ARG A 92 -0.86 9.43 -1.24
N GLY A 93 -0.69 8.22 -1.76
CA GLY A 93 0.42 7.91 -2.64
C GLY A 93 0.13 8.42 -4.06
N ILE A 94 0.77 9.51 -4.49
CA ILE A 94 0.66 10.00 -5.87
C ILE A 94 1.40 9.01 -6.78
N CYS A 95 0.69 8.52 -7.80
CA CYS A 95 1.17 7.49 -8.70
C CYS A 95 1.62 8.07 -10.04
N SER A 96 2.70 7.52 -10.58
CA SER A 96 3.08 7.71 -11.97
C SER A 96 2.98 6.38 -12.72
N THR A 97 2.59 6.45 -14.00
CA THR A 97 2.48 5.28 -14.88
C THR A 97 3.26 5.50 -16.16
N ASP A 98 3.71 4.41 -16.78
CA ASP A 98 4.23 4.44 -18.13
C ASP A 98 3.10 4.52 -19.18
N GLU A 99 3.46 4.57 -20.48
CA GLU A 99 2.51 4.64 -21.60
C GLU A 99 1.62 3.38 -21.71
N ALA A 100 2.05 2.26 -21.16
CA ALA A 100 1.30 1.00 -21.11
C ALA A 100 0.36 0.92 -19.91
N GLY A 101 0.42 1.90 -19.00
CA GLY A 101 -0.38 1.96 -17.77
C GLY A 101 0.25 1.18 -16.61
N ASN A 102 1.51 0.73 -16.72
CA ASN A 102 2.18 0.11 -15.60
C ASN A 102 2.60 1.16 -14.57
N LEU A 103 2.41 0.85 -13.29
CA LEU A 103 2.84 1.69 -12.19
C LEU A 103 4.37 1.78 -12.16
N THR A 104 4.90 3.00 -12.22
CA THR A 104 6.36 3.25 -12.18
C THR A 104 6.83 3.78 -10.84
N THR A 105 6.03 4.65 -10.19
CA THR A 105 6.34 5.20 -8.88
C THR A 105 5.08 5.45 -8.06
N VAL A 106 5.23 5.37 -6.75
CA VAL A 106 4.26 5.86 -5.77
C VAL A 106 4.99 6.76 -4.79
N VAL A 107 4.56 8.01 -4.68
CA VAL A 107 5.16 8.97 -3.76
C VAL A 107 4.12 9.41 -2.75
N GLU A 108 4.33 9.05 -1.49
CA GLU A 108 3.44 9.45 -0.40
C GLU A 108 3.48 10.97 -0.19
N ARG A 109 2.29 11.58 -0.17
CA ARG A 109 2.09 12.99 0.15
C ARG A 109 1.09 13.09 1.28
N THR A 110 1.52 13.64 2.40
CA THR A 110 0.74 13.66 3.66
C THR A 110 -0.19 14.84 3.78
N GLU A 111 -0.04 15.86 2.93
CA GLU A 111 -0.87 17.06 2.95
C GLU A 111 -1.37 17.36 1.52
N ILE A 112 -2.56 16.84 1.19
CA ILE A 112 -3.22 17.11 -0.09
C ILE A 112 -4.58 17.75 0.19
N MET A 113 -4.88 18.85 -0.48
CA MET A 113 -6.16 19.56 -0.41
C MET A 113 -6.38 20.47 -1.61
N ARG A 114 -7.56 21.08 -1.71
CA ARG A 114 -7.78 22.17 -2.67
C ARG A 114 -7.24 23.49 -2.10
N VAL A 115 -6.41 24.17 -2.88
CA VAL A 115 -5.87 25.49 -2.54
C VAL A 115 -6.30 26.47 -3.63
N ASN A 116 -7.21 27.38 -3.34
CA ASN A 116 -7.76 28.38 -4.27
C ASN A 116 -8.34 27.79 -5.57
N GLY A 117 -8.83 26.54 -5.53
CA GLY A 117 -9.46 25.85 -6.66
C GLY A 117 -8.74 24.55 -7.06
N PRO A 118 -7.49 24.54 -7.52
CA PRO A 118 -6.77 23.34 -7.88
C PRO A 118 -6.49 22.42 -6.67
N VAL A 119 -6.33 21.11 -6.95
CA VAL A 119 -5.77 20.18 -5.99
C VAL A 119 -4.28 20.43 -5.88
N CYS A 120 -3.80 20.53 -4.65
CA CYS A 120 -2.39 20.75 -4.36
C CYS A 120 -1.90 19.78 -3.28
N TYR A 121 -0.61 19.44 -3.33
CA TYR A 121 0.08 18.81 -2.22
C TYR A 121 1.20 19.72 -1.71
N LYS A 122 1.59 19.54 -0.47
CA LYS A 122 2.71 20.25 0.11
C LYS A 122 4.00 19.47 -0.12
N ASP A 123 5.00 20.10 -0.71
CA ASP A 123 6.30 19.50 -0.94
C ASP A 123 7.20 19.52 0.32
N GLU A 124 8.41 18.99 0.18
CA GLU A 124 9.38 18.91 1.29
C GLU A 124 9.87 20.28 1.76
N GLN A 125 9.73 21.32 0.93
CA GLN A 125 10.06 22.71 1.26
C GLN A 125 8.88 23.44 1.92
N GLY A 126 7.72 22.80 1.99
CA GLY A 126 6.49 23.36 2.55
C GLY A 126 5.68 24.19 1.55
N GLU A 127 6.04 24.14 0.27
CA GLU A 127 5.35 24.89 -0.79
C GLU A 127 4.23 24.04 -1.43
N TRP A 128 3.13 24.72 -1.82
CA TRP A 128 2.00 24.06 -2.46
C TRP A 128 2.27 23.83 -3.95
N GLN A 129 2.26 22.59 -4.36
CA GLN A 129 2.42 22.13 -5.74
C GLN A 129 1.08 21.64 -6.29
N ALA A 130 0.64 22.20 -7.42
CA ALA A 130 -0.62 21.81 -8.05
C ALA A 130 -0.48 20.47 -8.77
N VAL A 131 -1.56 19.67 -8.72
CA VAL A 131 -1.74 18.45 -9.50
C VAL A 131 -3.10 18.44 -10.16
N GLU A 132 -3.23 17.73 -11.26
CA GLU A 132 -4.51 17.58 -11.95
C GLU A 132 -5.49 16.73 -11.13
N ASP A 133 -6.78 17.07 -11.17
CA ASP A 133 -7.85 16.33 -10.47
C ASP A 133 -7.87 14.82 -10.84
N ASN A 134 -7.44 14.50 -12.07
CA ASN A 134 -7.37 13.12 -12.56
C ASN A 134 -6.09 12.38 -12.23
N THR A 135 -5.14 13.03 -11.55
CA THR A 135 -3.88 12.36 -11.14
C THR A 135 -4.21 11.09 -10.34
N PRO A 136 -3.66 9.93 -10.74
CA PRO A 136 -3.90 8.68 -10.03
C PRO A 136 -3.22 8.69 -8.66
N VAL A 137 -3.94 8.22 -7.64
CA VAL A 137 -3.42 8.05 -6.29
C VAL A 137 -3.74 6.66 -5.76
N SER A 138 -2.86 6.14 -4.92
CA SER A 138 -3.10 4.93 -4.14
C SER A 138 -3.95 5.24 -2.92
N MET A 139 -4.92 4.36 -2.66
CA MET A 139 -5.67 4.24 -1.40
C MET A 139 -5.51 2.83 -0.82
N ASN A 140 -4.39 2.19 -1.07
CA ASN A 140 -4.09 0.83 -0.61
C ASN A 140 -5.10 -0.25 -1.07
N MET A 141 -5.56 -0.16 -2.32
CA MET A 141 -6.33 -1.23 -2.95
C MET A 141 -5.48 -1.95 -3.98
N TRP A 142 -4.95 -3.11 -3.59
CA TRP A 142 -3.96 -3.87 -4.34
C TRP A 142 -4.45 -5.27 -4.67
N GLY A 143 -4.19 -5.73 -5.88
CA GLY A 143 -4.40 -7.12 -6.31
C GLY A 143 -3.09 -7.84 -6.52
N PHE A 144 -2.99 -9.07 -6.02
CA PHE A 144 -1.77 -9.87 -6.06
C PHE A 144 -2.05 -11.30 -6.44
N THR A 145 -1.07 -11.95 -7.07
CA THR A 145 -0.95 -13.40 -7.14
C THR A 145 -0.24 -13.94 -5.89
N PRO A 146 -0.45 -15.21 -5.46
CA PRO A 146 0.08 -15.74 -4.19
C PRO A 146 1.60 -15.71 -4.03
N ASP A 147 2.35 -15.67 -5.14
CA ASP A 147 3.81 -15.51 -5.11
C ASP A 147 4.26 -14.18 -4.47
N TYR A 148 3.36 -13.21 -4.34
CA TYR A 148 3.60 -11.99 -3.56
C TYR A 148 4.11 -12.28 -2.14
N PHE A 149 3.59 -13.32 -1.48
CA PHE A 149 4.03 -13.67 -0.13
C PHE A 149 5.50 -14.03 -0.06
N VAL A 150 6.03 -14.72 -1.10
CA VAL A 150 7.45 -15.08 -1.18
C VAL A 150 8.31 -13.82 -1.27
N HIS A 151 7.97 -12.91 -2.18
CA HIS A 151 8.71 -11.66 -2.35
C HIS A 151 8.58 -10.76 -1.11
N SER A 152 7.38 -10.65 -0.56
CA SER A 152 7.13 -9.84 0.64
C SER A 152 7.91 -10.36 1.85
N GLU A 153 8.05 -11.69 2.01
CA GLU A 153 8.86 -12.27 3.09
C GLU A 153 10.36 -11.97 2.91
N GLU A 154 10.87 -12.01 1.67
CA GLU A 154 12.25 -11.64 1.36
C GLU A 154 12.50 -10.15 1.67
N TYR A 155 11.64 -9.25 1.19
CA TYR A 155 11.75 -7.81 1.49
C TYR A 155 11.57 -7.50 2.98
N PHE A 156 10.76 -8.28 3.70
CA PHE A 156 10.64 -8.10 5.15
C PHE A 156 11.94 -8.48 5.87
N LYS A 157 12.62 -9.55 5.44
CA LYS A 157 13.96 -9.89 5.95
C LYS A 157 14.99 -8.81 5.66
N GLU A 158 14.97 -8.23 4.45
CA GLU A 158 15.83 -7.10 4.10
C GLU A 158 15.54 -5.88 4.98
N PHE A 159 14.25 -5.54 5.16
CA PHE A 159 13.82 -4.46 6.05
C PHE A 159 14.31 -4.64 7.48
N LEU A 160 14.19 -5.84 8.03
CA LEU A 160 14.65 -6.18 9.38
C LEU A 160 16.19 -6.22 9.48
N SER A 161 16.89 -6.46 8.39
CA SER A 161 18.36 -6.49 8.34
C SER A 161 18.99 -5.09 8.39
N ASP A 162 18.23 -4.03 8.09
CA ASP A 162 18.70 -2.65 8.24
C ASP A 162 18.67 -2.24 9.72
N PRO A 163 19.83 -1.97 10.35
CA PRO A 163 19.89 -1.54 11.75
C PRO A 163 19.01 -0.32 12.05
N LYS A 164 18.84 0.60 11.09
CA LYS A 164 18.01 1.80 11.28
C LYS A 164 16.54 1.45 11.52
N ASN A 165 16.03 0.39 10.85
CA ASN A 165 14.66 -0.07 11.02
C ASN A 165 14.48 -0.79 12.37
N MET A 166 15.50 -1.53 12.81
CA MET A 166 15.46 -2.23 14.09
C MET A 166 15.65 -1.30 15.30
N GLU A 167 16.47 -0.27 15.17
CA GLU A 167 16.66 0.77 16.19
C GLU A 167 15.44 1.70 16.31
N ASN A 168 14.71 1.91 15.21
CA ASN A 168 13.50 2.71 15.20
C ASN A 168 12.29 1.87 15.61
N LEU A 169 11.88 1.95 16.89
CA LEU A 169 10.72 1.23 17.43
C LEU A 169 9.39 1.54 16.74
N LYS A 170 9.37 2.53 15.83
CA LYS A 170 8.19 2.95 15.05
C LYS A 170 8.33 2.68 13.56
N ALA A 171 9.43 2.08 13.09
CA ALA A 171 9.59 1.72 11.68
C ALA A 171 8.47 0.79 11.22
N GLU A 172 7.96 1.02 10.02
CA GLU A 172 6.87 0.24 9.43
C GLU A 172 7.25 -0.25 8.04
N PHE A 173 6.95 -1.49 7.78
CA PHE A 173 7.05 -2.15 6.49
C PHE A 173 5.70 -2.07 5.79
N PHE A 174 5.57 -1.13 4.87
CA PHE A 174 4.32 -0.87 4.14
C PHE A 174 4.20 -1.74 2.89
N ILE A 175 2.97 -1.92 2.42
CA ILE A 175 2.70 -2.31 1.04
C ILE A 175 3.19 -1.16 0.15
N PRO A 176 3.85 -1.44 -1.00
CA PRO A 176 4.39 -0.42 -1.88
C PRO A 176 3.38 0.60 -2.34
#